data_070a9ff4a0f68700bf648b7b25240b81
#
_entry.id   070a9ff4a0f68700bf648b7b25240b81
#
_cell.length_a   1.000
_cell.length_b   1.000
_cell.length_c   1.000
_cell.angle_alpha   90.00
_cell.angle_beta   90.00
_cell.angle_gamma   90.00
#
_symmetry.space_group_name_H-M   'P 1'
#
loop_
_entity.id
_entity.type
_entity.pdbx_description
1 polymer ?
#
loop_
_entity_poly.entity_id
_entity_poly.type
_entity_poly.pdbx_seq_one_letter_code
_entity_poly.pdbx_strand_id
1 'polypeptide(L)'
;KMVIVDFWAPWCGPCKGFAPVFEAASAKHPDVVFAKVNSDDEQALAAHFGIRSIPTIMLFREEVIVFTQAGALPAAGLDSVLTQAKALDMDQVRRDIAAQQAQQQQ
;
A
#
# COMPACT_ATOMS: atom_id res chain seq x y z
N LYS A 1 2.46 11.69 7.32
CA LYS A 1 1.35 10.79 7.58
C LYS A 1 1.44 9.55 6.69
N MET A 2 1.13 8.40 7.24
CA MET A 2 1.15 7.14 6.50
C MET A 2 -0.24 6.58 6.32
N VAL A 3 -0.51 6.09 5.11
CA VAL A 3 -1.78 5.41 4.76
C VAL A 3 -1.42 4.12 4.05
N ILE A 4 -1.98 3.01 4.52
CA ILE A 4 -1.88 1.73 3.81
C ILE A 4 -3.26 1.38 3.26
N VAL A 5 -3.30 0.99 1.98
CA VAL A 5 -4.53 0.69 1.27
C VAL A 5 -4.54 -0.76 0.85
N ASP A 6 -5.62 -1.45 1.15
CA ASP A 6 -5.91 -2.81 0.69
C ASP A 6 -6.97 -2.74 -0.41
N PHE A 7 -6.56 -2.98 -1.65
CA PHE A 7 -7.48 -3.11 -2.78
C PHE A 7 -7.99 -4.54 -2.81
N TRP A 8 -9.29 -4.71 -2.62
CA TRP A 8 -9.94 -6.01 -2.44
C TRP A 8 -11.24 -6.10 -3.23
N ALA A 9 -11.89 -7.25 -3.20
CA ALA A 9 -13.25 -7.43 -3.71
C ALA A 9 -13.95 -8.54 -2.90
N PRO A 10 -15.29 -8.50 -2.80
CA PRO A 10 -16.03 -9.46 -1.95
C PRO A 10 -15.91 -10.93 -2.39
N TRP A 11 -15.68 -11.16 -3.69
CA TRP A 11 -15.57 -12.50 -4.27
C TRP A 11 -14.14 -13.09 -4.19
N CYS A 12 -13.19 -12.31 -3.73
CA CYS A 12 -11.78 -12.67 -3.75
C CYS A 12 -11.41 -13.50 -2.51
N GLY A 13 -11.10 -14.79 -2.70
CA GLY A 13 -10.70 -15.68 -1.62
C GLY A 13 -9.46 -15.22 -0.86
N PRO A 14 -8.33 -14.93 -1.54
CA PRO A 14 -7.13 -14.42 -0.88
C PRO A 14 -7.36 -13.11 -0.13
N CYS A 15 -8.25 -12.24 -0.62
CA CYS A 15 -8.63 -11.00 0.07
C CYS A 15 -9.28 -11.29 1.42
N LYS A 16 -10.15 -12.30 1.47
CA LYS A 16 -10.84 -12.72 2.71
C LYS A 16 -9.84 -13.27 3.72
N GLY A 17 -8.86 -14.04 3.25
CA GLY A 17 -7.81 -14.57 4.12
C GLY A 17 -6.89 -13.49 4.64
N PHE A 18 -6.68 -12.44 3.88
CA PHE A 18 -5.83 -11.31 4.27
C PHE A 18 -6.53 -10.34 5.23
N ALA A 19 -7.85 -10.23 5.18
CA ALA A 19 -8.61 -9.27 5.98
C ALA A 19 -8.28 -9.32 7.49
N PRO A 20 -8.23 -10.49 8.14
CA PRO A 20 -7.86 -10.53 9.57
C PRO A 20 -6.41 -10.08 9.83
N VAL A 21 -5.51 -10.35 8.91
CA VAL A 21 -4.09 -9.92 9.00
C VAL A 21 -4.00 -8.40 8.96
N PHE A 22 -4.72 -7.79 8.03
CA PHE A 22 -4.76 -6.34 7.86
C PHE A 22 -5.37 -5.66 9.09
N GLU A 23 -6.47 -6.20 9.58
CA GLU A 23 -7.16 -5.69 10.77
C GLU A 23 -6.29 -5.79 12.03
N ALA A 24 -5.62 -6.92 12.24
CA ALA A 24 -4.72 -7.11 13.38
C ALA A 24 -3.55 -6.12 13.32
N ALA A 25 -3.01 -5.87 12.13
CA ALA A 25 -1.93 -4.89 11.94
C ALA A 25 -2.40 -3.48 12.28
N SER A 26 -3.65 -3.13 11.97
CA SER A 26 -4.19 -1.81 12.29
C SER A 26 -4.20 -1.54 13.80
N ALA A 27 -4.44 -2.57 14.60
CA ALA A 27 -4.39 -2.45 16.06
C ALA A 27 -2.98 -2.21 16.59
N LYS A 28 -1.97 -2.75 15.90
CA LYS A 28 -0.55 -2.59 16.29
C LYS A 28 0.07 -1.27 15.81
N HIS A 29 -0.51 -0.65 14.81
CA HIS A 29 0.03 0.58 14.19
C HIS A 29 -1.02 1.69 14.20
N PRO A 30 -1.40 2.20 15.39
CA PRO A 30 -2.45 3.24 15.48
C PRO A 30 -2.04 4.58 14.87
N ASP A 31 -0.76 4.75 14.57
CA ASP A 31 -0.20 5.92 13.90
C ASP A 31 -0.34 5.88 12.38
N VAL A 32 -0.82 4.76 11.83
CA VAL A 32 -1.03 4.56 10.39
C VAL A 32 -2.52 4.46 10.10
N VAL A 33 -2.98 5.10 9.03
CA VAL A 33 -4.35 4.95 8.55
C VAL A 33 -4.43 3.69 7.70
N PHE A 34 -5.32 2.76 8.07
CA PHE A 34 -5.60 1.54 7.32
C PHE A 34 -6.90 1.73 6.57
N ALA A 35 -6.82 1.74 5.25
CA ALA A 35 -7.96 1.97 4.36
C ALA A 35 -8.19 0.76 3.47
N LYS A 36 -9.45 0.49 3.16
CA LYS A 36 -9.84 -0.59 2.24
C LYS A 36 -10.58 0.02 1.06
N VAL A 37 -10.22 -0.42 -0.13
CA VAL A 37 -10.89 0.00 -1.37
C VAL A 37 -11.48 -1.23 -2.04
N ASN A 38 -12.81 -1.29 -2.13
CA ASN A 38 -13.51 -2.32 -2.88
C ASN A 38 -13.36 -1.98 -4.37
N SER A 39 -12.58 -2.79 -5.08
CA SER A 39 -12.23 -2.53 -6.48
C SER A 39 -13.42 -2.64 -7.42
N ASP A 40 -14.47 -3.38 -7.05
CA ASP A 40 -15.70 -3.46 -7.83
C ASP A 40 -16.49 -2.14 -7.79
N ASP A 41 -16.51 -1.51 -6.60
CA ASP A 41 -17.21 -0.24 -6.40
C ASP A 41 -16.41 0.96 -6.91
N GLU A 42 -15.09 0.88 -6.79
CA GLU A 42 -14.17 1.99 -7.08
C GLU A 42 -13.27 1.65 -8.27
N GLN A 43 -13.90 1.33 -9.41
CA GLN A 43 -13.18 0.87 -10.59
C GLN A 43 -12.24 1.94 -11.16
N ALA A 44 -12.66 3.20 -11.16
CA ALA A 44 -11.84 4.30 -11.65
C ALA A 44 -10.59 4.49 -10.79
N LEU A 45 -10.74 4.36 -9.47
CA LEU A 45 -9.61 4.48 -8.54
C LEU A 45 -8.62 3.33 -8.73
N ALA A 46 -9.12 2.11 -8.83
CA ALA A 46 -8.28 0.94 -9.09
C ALA A 46 -7.52 1.08 -10.41
N ALA A 47 -8.18 1.54 -11.45
CA ALA A 47 -7.56 1.78 -12.75
C ALA A 47 -6.48 2.88 -12.67
N HIS A 48 -6.74 3.94 -11.93
CA HIS A 48 -5.80 5.04 -11.74
C HIS A 48 -4.47 4.54 -11.16
N PHE A 49 -4.54 3.62 -10.20
CA PHE A 49 -3.35 3.04 -9.58
C PHE A 49 -2.82 1.80 -10.31
N GLY A 50 -3.40 1.44 -11.44
CA GLY A 50 -2.94 0.31 -12.24
C GLY A 50 -3.12 -1.04 -11.56
N ILE A 51 -4.16 -1.19 -10.74
CA ILE A 51 -4.43 -2.43 -10.01
C ILE A 51 -4.88 -3.51 -11.00
N ARG A 52 -4.11 -4.59 -11.12
CA ARG A 52 -4.37 -5.69 -12.04
C ARG A 52 -4.78 -6.98 -11.35
N SER A 53 -4.47 -7.10 -10.09
CA SER A 53 -4.78 -8.27 -9.28
C SER A 53 -5.13 -7.84 -7.88
N ILE A 54 -5.87 -8.66 -7.17
CA ILE A 54 -6.28 -8.40 -5.79
C ILE A 54 -6.02 -9.65 -4.93
N PRO A 55 -5.66 -9.46 -3.66
CA PRO A 55 -5.45 -8.15 -3.04
C PRO A 55 -4.20 -7.47 -3.58
N THR A 56 -4.19 -6.16 -3.60
CA THR A 56 -2.96 -5.36 -3.80
C THR A 56 -2.86 -4.40 -2.63
N ILE A 57 -1.67 -4.34 -2.04
CA ILE A 57 -1.37 -3.52 -0.89
C ILE A 57 -0.51 -2.36 -1.37
N MET A 58 -0.92 -1.14 -1.02
CA MET A 58 -0.19 0.07 -1.40
C MET A 58 0.02 0.93 -0.17
N LEU A 59 1.25 1.35 0.06
CA LEU A 59 1.61 2.13 1.24
C LEU A 59 2.09 3.51 0.81
N PHE A 60 1.46 4.53 1.38
CA PHE A 60 1.79 5.93 1.15
C PHE A 60 2.43 6.52 2.39
N ARG A 61 3.46 7.31 2.20
CA ARG A 61 4.01 8.16 3.26
C ARG A 61 4.26 9.55 2.68
N GLU A 62 3.69 10.58 3.31
CA GLU A 62 3.78 11.96 2.86
C GLU A 62 3.36 12.11 1.39
N GLU A 63 2.28 11.42 1.03
CA GLU A 63 1.69 11.45 -0.32
C GLU A 63 2.54 10.76 -1.40
N VAL A 64 3.58 10.03 -0.98
CA VAL A 64 4.46 9.27 -1.87
C VAL A 64 4.18 7.79 -1.71
N ILE A 65 4.01 7.05 -2.82
CA ILE A 65 3.89 5.60 -2.80
C ILE A 65 5.27 5.02 -2.50
N VAL A 66 5.43 4.44 -1.30
CA VAL A 66 6.72 3.90 -0.86
C VAL A 66 6.79 2.38 -0.94
N PHE A 67 5.65 1.71 -1.17
CA PHE A 67 5.60 0.26 -1.30
C PHE A 67 4.33 -0.16 -2.03
N THR A 68 4.45 -1.16 -2.90
CA THR A 68 3.33 -1.80 -3.59
C THR A 68 3.59 -3.30 -3.67
N GLN A 69 2.60 -4.09 -3.33
CA GLN A 69 2.70 -5.56 -3.37
C GLN A 69 1.40 -6.14 -3.92
N ALA A 70 1.49 -6.87 -5.01
CA ALA A 70 0.39 -7.70 -5.50
C ALA A 70 0.39 -9.00 -4.71
N GLY A 71 -0.77 -9.37 -4.17
CA GLY A 71 -0.93 -10.55 -3.34
C GLY A 71 -0.92 -10.22 -1.84
N ALA A 72 -1.34 -11.20 -1.06
CA ALA A 72 -1.40 -11.07 0.40
C ALA A 72 0.00 -11.16 1.02
N LEU A 73 0.18 -10.46 2.14
CA LEU A 73 1.38 -10.58 2.96
C LEU A 73 1.05 -11.34 4.24
N PRO A 74 1.96 -12.18 4.74
CA PRO A 74 1.81 -12.70 6.10
C PRO A 74 1.96 -11.58 7.13
N ALA A 75 1.46 -11.82 8.33
CA ALA A 75 1.45 -10.81 9.40
C ALA A 75 2.84 -10.21 9.67
N ALA A 76 3.86 -11.07 9.74
CA ALA A 76 5.23 -10.62 9.98
C ALA A 76 5.77 -9.76 8.83
N GLY A 77 5.42 -10.11 7.59
CA GLY A 77 5.81 -9.35 6.40
C GLY A 77 5.17 -7.98 6.38
N LEU A 78 3.90 -7.91 6.69
CA LEU A 78 3.16 -6.63 6.76
C LEU A 78 3.74 -5.72 7.85
N ASP A 79 4.00 -6.27 9.03
CA ASP A 79 4.61 -5.52 10.12
C ASP A 79 5.99 -4.98 9.74
N SER A 80 6.81 -5.81 9.09
CA SER A 80 8.14 -5.43 8.61
C SER A 80 8.08 -4.27 7.61
N VAL A 81 7.17 -4.33 6.65
CA VAL A 81 6.98 -3.28 5.64
C VAL A 81 6.60 -1.95 6.32
N LEU A 82 5.68 -1.99 7.26
CA LEU A 82 5.24 -0.80 7.98
C LEU A 82 6.38 -0.19 8.79
N THR A 83 7.14 -1.02 9.49
CA THR A 83 8.30 -0.58 10.29
C THR A 83 9.37 0.06 9.41
N GLN A 84 9.68 -0.57 8.27
CA GLN A 84 10.67 -0.04 7.33
C GLN A 84 10.22 1.29 6.72
N ALA A 85 8.94 1.40 6.37
CA ALA A 85 8.39 2.63 5.81
C ALA A 85 8.46 3.80 6.79
N LYS A 86 8.22 3.53 8.08
CA LYS A 86 8.35 4.55 9.13
C LYS A 86 9.79 5.06 9.29
N ALA A 87 10.77 4.23 8.98
CA ALA A 87 12.18 4.55 9.10
C ALA A 87 12.79 5.22 7.87
N LEU A 88 12.04 5.34 6.77
CA LEU A 88 12.54 5.96 5.54
C LEU A 88 12.90 7.43 5.74
N ASP A 89 14.02 7.84 5.14
CA ASP A 89 14.36 9.26 4.97
C ASP A 89 13.57 9.80 3.77
N MET A 90 12.49 10.51 4.04
CA MET A 90 11.59 10.98 2.98
C MET A 90 12.23 12.08 2.12
N ASP A 91 13.18 12.83 2.64
CA ASP A 91 13.92 13.79 1.81
C ASP A 91 14.74 13.06 0.76
N GLN A 92 15.38 11.96 1.13
CA GLN A 92 16.12 11.13 0.19
C GLN A 92 15.18 10.49 -0.83
N VAL A 93 14.03 9.97 -0.39
CA VAL A 93 13.02 9.39 -1.29
C VAL A 93 12.59 10.41 -2.34
N ARG A 94 12.29 11.63 -1.93
CA ARG A 94 11.88 12.70 -2.85
C ARG A 94 12.98 13.07 -3.83
N ARG A 95 14.24 13.10 -3.37
CA ARG A 95 15.40 13.35 -4.26
C ARG A 95 15.53 12.26 -5.31
N ASP A 96 15.37 11.00 -4.91
CA ASP A 96 15.46 9.86 -5.82
C ASP A 96 14.35 9.90 -6.88
N ILE A 97 13.13 10.24 -6.50
CA ILE A 97 12.00 10.39 -7.42
C ILE A 97 12.28 11.53 -8.41
N ALA A 98 12.75 12.66 -7.94
CA ALA A 98 13.08 13.81 -8.79
C ALA A 98 14.17 13.45 -9.80
N ALA A 99 15.19 12.69 -9.39
CA ALA A 99 16.25 12.22 -10.26
C ALA A 99 15.71 11.28 -11.35
N GLN A 100 14.81 10.36 -10.99
CA GLN A 100 14.16 9.46 -11.96
C GLN A 100 13.32 10.24 -12.98
N GLN A 101 12.55 11.21 -12.52
CA GLN A 101 11.73 12.05 -13.38
C GLN A 101 12.58 12.86 -14.36
N ALA A 102 13.70 13.39 -13.90
CA ALA A 102 14.65 14.13 -14.75
C ALA A 102 15.22 13.22 -15.84
N GLN A 103 15.56 11.96 -15.51
CA GLN A 103 16.05 10.99 -16.48
C GLN A 103 14.99 10.63 -17.52
N GLN A 104 13.74 10.54 -17.13
CA GLN A 104 12.63 10.19 -18.03
C GLN A 104 12.32 11.31 -19.05
N GLN A 105 12.72 12.53 -18.76
CA GLN A 105 12.46 13.69 -19.61
C GLN A 105 13.55 13.90 -20.70
N GLN A 106 14.58 13.09 -20.69
CA GLN A 106 15.69 13.20 -21.67
C GLN A 106 15.35 12.46 -22.97
#